data_2bd5ee2e51fa020c076f712bc2f87341
#
_entry.id   2bd5ee2e51fa020c076f712bc2f87341
#
_cell.length_a   1.000
_cell.length_b   1.000
_cell.length_c   1.000
_cell.angle_alpha   90.00
_cell.angle_beta   90.00
_cell.angle_gamma   90.00
#
_symmetry.space_group_name_H-M   'P 1'
#
loop_
_entity.id
_entity.type
_entity.pdbx_description
1 polymer ?
#
loop_
_entity_poly.entity_id
_entity_poly.type
_entity_poly.pdbx_seq_one_letter_code
_entity_poly.pdbx_strand_id
1 'polypeptide(L)'
;VFNSPTPKIAAELLEAKKINLVMDNWFFREAGSKSLPPFHHDISYFDFEGSMCVLWIPLEAVKKEDGISWVKGSHLWNRLFLRTRFNDGHHVDGKAGIINGKKYELTPNILKNKNDYEFLQWDLEVGDCIYFDIRTLHGGLNSVTPKKDVHRYTLRMAKENSKIIYRGDWAREERAIMEGNGYKNGDDLSGKMFPTLFEKS
;
A
#
# COMPACT_ATOMS: atom_id res chain seq x y z
N VAL A 1 6.62 -1.42 16.65
CA VAL A 1 5.42 -0.69 16.24
C VAL A 1 4.60 -0.27 17.45
N PHE A 2 4.20 -1.20 18.32
CA PHE A 2 3.32 -0.93 19.49
C PHE A 2 3.83 0.19 20.40
N ASN A 3 5.13 0.32 20.60
CA ASN A 3 5.76 1.30 21.48
C ASN A 3 6.44 2.45 20.71
N SER A 4 6.06 2.67 19.46
CA SER A 4 6.61 3.76 18.64
C SER A 4 5.58 4.89 18.48
N PRO A 5 6.00 6.09 18.04
CA PRO A 5 5.06 7.19 17.76
C PRO A 5 4.20 6.97 16.51
N THR A 6 4.53 5.96 15.68
CA THR A 6 3.92 5.79 14.35
C THR A 6 2.40 5.61 14.37
N PRO A 7 1.78 4.83 15.31
CA PRO A 7 0.32 4.70 15.32
C PRO A 7 -0.40 6.00 15.73
N LYS A 8 0.22 6.81 16.60
CA LYS A 8 -0.32 8.11 16.98
C LYS A 8 -0.30 9.08 15.79
N ILE A 9 0.80 9.11 15.03
CA ILE A 9 0.91 9.91 13.80
C ILE A 9 -0.15 9.47 12.78
N ALA A 10 -0.33 8.16 12.59
CA ALA A 10 -1.37 7.63 11.72
C ALA A 10 -2.78 8.06 12.18
N ALA A 11 -3.03 8.06 13.49
CA ALA A 11 -4.31 8.52 14.04
C ALA A 11 -4.57 10.00 13.77
N GLU A 12 -3.56 10.84 13.88
CA GLU A 12 -3.66 12.28 13.58
C GLU A 12 -3.92 12.50 12.08
N LEU A 13 -3.18 11.81 11.19
CA LEU A 13 -3.33 11.94 9.74
C LEU A 13 -4.68 11.42 9.23
N LEU A 14 -5.21 10.36 9.82
CA LEU A 14 -6.50 9.77 9.46
C LEU A 14 -7.68 10.36 10.24
N GLU A 15 -7.44 11.31 11.13
CA GLU A 15 -8.44 11.85 12.05
C GLU A 15 -9.19 10.70 12.77
N ALA A 16 -8.41 9.75 13.30
CA ALA A 16 -8.91 8.52 13.88
C ALA A 16 -8.90 8.57 15.41
N LYS A 17 -9.87 7.90 16.01
CA LYS A 17 -9.87 7.61 17.45
C LYS A 17 -9.11 6.32 17.76
N LYS A 18 -9.06 5.41 16.79
CA LYS A 18 -8.43 4.10 16.93
C LYS A 18 -7.69 3.71 15.65
N ILE A 19 -6.52 3.13 15.80
CA ILE A 19 -5.70 2.61 14.70
C ILE A 19 -5.44 1.13 14.96
N ASN A 20 -5.75 0.33 13.96
CA ASN A 20 -5.47 -1.10 13.93
C ASN A 20 -4.38 -1.41 12.90
N LEU A 21 -3.49 -2.34 13.23
CA LEU A 21 -2.55 -2.90 12.27
C LEU A 21 -3.31 -3.78 11.28
N VAL A 22 -3.07 -3.58 10.00
CA VAL A 22 -3.68 -4.39 8.94
C VAL A 22 -2.69 -5.42 8.42
N MET A 23 -1.50 -4.95 8.09
CA MET A 23 -0.44 -5.80 7.54
C MET A 23 0.89 -5.08 7.62
N ASP A 24 1.94 -5.87 7.73
CA ASP A 24 3.31 -5.42 7.53
C ASP A 24 3.99 -6.27 6.43
N ASN A 25 4.99 -5.68 5.80
CA ASN A 25 5.82 -6.37 4.82
C ASN A 25 7.26 -5.90 4.90
N TRP A 26 8.15 -6.83 4.74
CA TRP A 26 9.56 -6.57 4.48
C TRP A 26 9.85 -6.79 3.00
N PHE A 27 10.38 -5.77 2.34
CA PHE A 27 10.80 -5.83 0.95
C PHE A 27 12.32 -5.85 0.88
N PHE A 28 12.80 -6.73 0.05
CA PHE A 28 14.22 -6.92 -0.24
C PHE A 28 14.45 -6.75 -1.74
N ARG A 29 15.48 -6.01 -2.11
CA ARG A 29 15.92 -5.86 -3.49
C ARG A 29 17.43 -6.08 -3.55
N GLU A 30 17.84 -7.13 -4.22
CA GLU A 30 19.25 -7.50 -4.40
C GLU A 30 20.04 -6.44 -5.16
N ALA A 31 21.33 -6.32 -4.83
CA ALA A 31 22.30 -5.60 -5.62
C ALA A 31 22.28 -6.09 -7.08
N GLY A 32 22.35 -5.18 -8.04
CA GLY A 32 22.29 -5.51 -9.46
C GLY A 32 20.89 -5.77 -10.02
N SER A 33 19.84 -5.82 -9.19
CA SER A 33 18.46 -6.00 -9.68
C SER A 33 18.03 -4.89 -10.61
N LYS A 34 17.51 -5.27 -11.77
CA LYS A 34 16.96 -4.34 -12.78
C LYS A 34 15.44 -4.18 -12.67
N SER A 35 14.79 -4.99 -11.83
CA SER A 35 13.34 -4.91 -11.66
C SER A 35 12.94 -3.60 -10.98
N LEU A 36 11.88 -2.99 -11.49
CA LEU A 36 11.23 -1.84 -10.87
C LEU A 36 9.86 -2.26 -10.35
N PRO A 37 9.44 -1.79 -9.17
CA PRO A 37 8.06 -1.97 -8.76
C PRO A 37 7.16 -1.21 -9.76
N PRO A 38 6.17 -1.90 -10.37
CA PRO A 38 5.22 -1.24 -11.25
C PRO A 38 4.40 -0.21 -10.47
N PHE A 39 3.90 0.82 -11.16
CA PHE A 39 2.96 1.74 -10.53
C PHE A 39 1.67 1.00 -10.16
N HIS A 40 1.29 1.12 -8.89
CA HIS A 40 0.12 0.48 -8.30
C HIS A 40 -0.40 1.29 -7.12
N HIS A 41 -1.58 0.98 -6.63
CA HIS A 41 -2.04 1.39 -5.32
C HIS A 41 -2.26 0.16 -4.43
N ASP A 42 -1.91 0.26 -3.17
CA ASP A 42 -1.90 -0.89 -2.27
C ASP A 42 -3.28 -1.49 -2.05
N ILE A 43 -4.33 -0.66 -2.05
CA ILE A 43 -5.71 -1.14 -1.83
C ILE A 43 -6.14 -2.22 -2.83
N SER A 44 -5.54 -2.30 -4.02
CA SER A 44 -5.87 -3.33 -5.00
C SER A 44 -5.46 -4.74 -4.60
N TYR A 45 -4.59 -4.89 -3.60
CA TYR A 45 -4.13 -6.20 -3.15
C TYR A 45 -4.99 -6.80 -2.04
N PHE A 46 -5.92 -6.04 -1.47
CA PHE A 46 -6.64 -6.42 -0.27
C PHE A 46 -8.15 -6.41 -0.44
N ASP A 47 -8.82 -7.31 0.25
CA ASP A 47 -10.27 -7.32 0.47
C ASP A 47 -10.66 -6.38 1.62
N PHE A 48 -10.18 -5.13 1.59
CA PHE A 48 -10.42 -4.14 2.64
C PHE A 48 -11.05 -2.87 2.09
N GLU A 49 -11.82 -2.18 2.94
CA GLU A 49 -12.43 -0.89 2.66
C GLU A 49 -12.40 0.00 3.89
N GLY A 50 -12.26 1.29 3.68
CA GLY A 50 -12.20 2.30 4.74
C GLY A 50 -11.02 3.25 4.56
N SER A 51 -10.72 4.02 5.61
CA SER A 51 -9.58 4.93 5.63
C SER A 51 -8.35 4.20 6.18
N MET A 52 -7.32 4.12 5.36
CA MET A 52 -6.09 3.43 5.68
C MET A 52 -4.88 4.21 5.17
N CYS A 53 -3.79 4.13 5.89
CA CYS A 53 -2.51 4.66 5.44
C CYS A 53 -1.45 3.56 5.38
N VAL A 54 -0.44 3.83 4.58
CA VAL A 54 0.79 3.05 4.48
C VAL A 54 1.92 3.88 5.05
N LEU A 55 2.70 3.27 5.92
CA LEU A 55 3.99 3.80 6.36
C LEU A 55 5.09 3.04 5.64
N TRP A 56 5.91 3.75 4.88
CA TRP A 56 7.05 3.21 4.15
C TRP A 56 8.35 3.67 4.82
N ILE A 57 9.19 2.72 5.22
CA ILE A 57 10.39 2.95 6.03
C ILE A 57 11.60 2.40 5.27
N PRO A 58 12.56 3.22 4.86
CA PRO A 58 13.85 2.74 4.38
C PRO A 58 14.69 2.25 5.57
N LEU A 59 15.36 1.11 5.41
CA LEU A 59 16.31 0.61 6.42
C LEU A 59 17.75 1.03 6.12
N GLU A 60 17.97 1.63 4.95
CA GLU A 60 19.21 2.34 4.54
C GLU A 60 18.83 3.69 3.95
N ALA A 61 19.78 4.61 3.93
CA ALA A 61 19.61 5.91 3.26
C ALA A 61 19.26 5.72 1.77
N VAL A 62 18.30 6.49 1.28
CA VAL A 62 17.75 6.42 -0.08
C VAL A 62 17.84 7.78 -0.73
N LYS A 63 18.46 7.85 -1.90
CA LYS A 63 18.37 9.03 -2.75
C LYS A 63 17.05 9.03 -3.51
N LYS A 64 16.49 10.20 -3.76
CA LYS A 64 15.19 10.34 -4.44
C LYS A 64 15.14 9.62 -5.80
N GLU A 65 16.28 9.54 -6.50
CA GLU A 65 16.38 8.85 -7.79
C GLU A 65 16.27 7.32 -7.64
N ASP A 66 16.66 6.79 -6.49
CA ASP A 66 16.73 5.34 -6.20
C ASP A 66 15.48 4.84 -5.47
N GLY A 67 14.67 5.75 -4.98
CA GLY A 67 13.47 5.47 -4.19
C GLY A 67 12.24 5.20 -5.03
N ILE A 68 11.14 5.03 -4.32
CA ILE A 68 9.79 4.99 -4.88
C ILE A 68 9.33 6.42 -5.18
N SER A 69 8.46 6.56 -6.17
CA SER A 69 7.81 7.80 -6.56
C SER A 69 6.31 7.70 -6.33
N TRP A 70 5.72 8.74 -5.77
CA TRP A 70 4.28 8.84 -5.55
C TRP A 70 3.67 9.82 -6.52
N VAL A 71 2.57 9.43 -7.17
CA VAL A 71 1.79 10.32 -8.05
C VAL A 71 0.96 11.24 -7.16
N LYS A 72 1.30 12.53 -7.15
CA LYS A 72 0.65 13.55 -6.31
C LYS A 72 -0.86 13.58 -6.53
N GLY A 73 -1.62 13.52 -5.44
CA GLY A 73 -3.08 13.64 -5.47
C GLY A 73 -3.82 12.42 -6.02
N SER A 74 -3.13 11.33 -6.43
CA SER A 74 -3.79 10.18 -7.06
C SER A 74 -4.79 9.46 -6.17
N HIS A 75 -4.66 9.54 -4.86
CA HIS A 75 -5.63 8.99 -3.89
C HIS A 75 -7.01 9.69 -3.98
N LEU A 76 -7.06 10.92 -4.49
CA LEU A 76 -8.29 11.70 -4.67
C LEU A 76 -9.02 11.40 -5.98
N TRP A 77 -8.47 10.58 -6.87
CA TRP A 77 -9.09 10.31 -8.16
C TRP A 77 -10.37 9.49 -8.07
N ASN A 78 -10.68 8.92 -6.92
CA ASN A 78 -11.84 8.04 -6.71
C ASN A 78 -11.92 6.90 -7.73
N ARG A 79 -10.77 6.32 -8.08
CA ARG A 79 -10.61 5.23 -9.04
C ARG A 79 -10.04 4.00 -8.35
N LEU A 80 -10.52 2.83 -8.74
CA LEU A 80 -9.99 1.55 -8.32
C LEU A 80 -9.29 0.88 -9.50
N PHE A 81 -8.09 0.39 -9.26
CA PHE A 81 -7.31 -0.30 -10.27
C PHE A 81 -7.21 -1.79 -9.95
N LEU A 82 -7.09 -2.60 -10.99
CA LEU A 82 -6.80 -4.02 -10.85
C LEU A 82 -5.40 -4.21 -10.23
N ARG A 83 -5.23 -5.30 -9.52
CA ARG A 83 -3.93 -5.69 -8.95
C ARG A 83 -2.90 -5.85 -10.07
N THR A 84 -1.71 -5.29 -9.87
CA THR A 84 -0.59 -5.38 -10.80
C THR A 84 0.45 -6.36 -10.26
N ARG A 85 0.94 -7.27 -11.08
CA ARG A 85 2.03 -8.18 -10.71
C ARG A 85 3.36 -7.45 -10.68
N PHE A 86 4.17 -7.72 -9.64
CA PHE A 86 5.50 -7.15 -9.50
C PHE A 86 6.53 -7.76 -10.45
N ASN A 87 6.29 -8.98 -10.94
CA ASN A 87 7.27 -9.70 -11.77
C ASN A 87 7.28 -9.24 -13.23
N ASP A 88 6.13 -8.91 -13.77
CA ASP A 88 5.95 -8.66 -15.21
C ASP A 88 5.13 -7.41 -15.52
N GLY A 89 4.63 -6.71 -14.50
CA GLY A 89 3.79 -5.52 -14.67
C GLY A 89 2.42 -5.80 -15.28
N HIS A 90 2.03 -7.06 -15.44
CA HIS A 90 0.72 -7.42 -15.95
C HIS A 90 -0.35 -7.43 -14.84
N HIS A 91 -1.59 -7.12 -15.22
CA HIS A 91 -2.72 -7.18 -14.31
C HIS A 91 -3.10 -8.63 -14.01
N VAL A 92 -3.37 -8.94 -12.73
CA VAL A 92 -3.53 -10.34 -12.27
C VAL A 92 -4.90 -10.89 -12.64
N ASP A 93 -5.94 -10.07 -12.60
CA ASP A 93 -7.32 -10.53 -12.65
C ASP A 93 -8.10 -9.93 -13.81
N GLY A 94 -7.72 -10.35 -14.98
CA GLY A 94 -8.61 -10.25 -16.12
C GLY A 94 -8.81 -8.84 -16.67
N LYS A 95 -10.06 -8.57 -17.01
CA LYS A 95 -10.44 -7.36 -17.75
C LYS A 95 -10.99 -6.30 -16.80
N ALA A 96 -10.67 -5.05 -17.09
CA ALA A 96 -11.33 -3.90 -16.46
C ALA A 96 -12.85 -4.00 -16.61
N GLY A 97 -13.59 -3.59 -15.60
CA GLY A 97 -15.05 -3.69 -15.60
C GLY A 97 -15.67 -3.54 -14.21
N ILE A 98 -16.90 -3.95 -14.09
CA ILE A 98 -17.61 -3.95 -12.81
C ILE A 98 -17.37 -5.30 -12.11
N ILE A 99 -16.81 -5.24 -10.91
CA ILE A 99 -16.56 -6.41 -10.05
C ILE A 99 -17.22 -6.12 -8.70
N ASN A 100 -18.15 -6.95 -8.30
CA ASN A 100 -18.94 -6.77 -7.06
C ASN A 100 -19.49 -5.35 -6.90
N GLY A 101 -20.07 -4.80 -7.96
CA GLY A 101 -20.72 -3.49 -7.98
C GLY A 101 -19.76 -2.29 -8.03
N LYS A 102 -18.44 -2.49 -8.06
CA LYS A 102 -17.44 -1.43 -8.17
C LYS A 102 -16.72 -1.48 -9.51
N LYS A 103 -16.47 -0.31 -10.09
CA LYS A 103 -15.71 -0.18 -11.34
C LYS A 103 -14.22 -0.32 -11.06
N TYR A 104 -13.57 -1.27 -11.73
CA TYR A 104 -12.12 -1.44 -11.73
C TYR A 104 -11.56 -1.12 -13.10
N GLU A 105 -10.45 -0.42 -13.12
CA GLU A 105 -9.75 0.01 -14.32
C GLU A 105 -8.34 -0.60 -14.35
N LEU A 106 -7.72 -0.58 -15.52
CA LEU A 106 -6.28 -0.83 -15.61
C LEU A 106 -5.53 0.36 -15.02
N THR A 107 -4.46 0.08 -14.29
CA THR A 107 -3.55 1.15 -13.85
C THR A 107 -3.06 1.92 -15.07
N PRO A 108 -3.15 3.27 -15.08
CA PRO A 108 -2.61 4.07 -16.17
C PRO A 108 -1.14 3.77 -16.43
N ASN A 109 -0.71 3.82 -17.68
CA ASN A 109 0.71 3.67 -17.99
C ASN A 109 1.46 4.95 -17.60
N ILE A 110 1.79 5.04 -16.31
CA ILE A 110 2.44 6.22 -15.72
C ILE A 110 3.77 6.52 -16.39
N LEU A 111 4.59 5.48 -16.65
CA LEU A 111 5.91 5.66 -17.23
C LEU A 111 5.87 6.21 -18.67
N LYS A 112 4.89 5.76 -19.45
CA LYS A 112 4.70 6.26 -20.84
C LYS A 112 4.23 7.72 -20.85
N ASN A 113 3.41 8.09 -19.90
CA ASN A 113 2.75 9.41 -19.82
C ASN A 113 3.27 10.24 -18.64
N LYS A 114 4.52 10.07 -18.27
CA LYS A 114 5.10 10.69 -17.06
C LYS A 114 4.96 12.21 -16.99
N ASN A 115 4.90 12.88 -18.13
CA ASN A 115 4.76 14.34 -18.21
C ASN A 115 3.34 14.82 -17.82
N ASP A 116 2.35 13.92 -17.75
CA ASP A 116 0.98 14.23 -17.36
C ASP A 116 0.79 14.20 -15.83
N TYR A 117 1.83 13.83 -15.09
CA TYR A 117 1.78 13.61 -13.65
C TYR A 117 2.84 14.41 -12.90
N GLU A 118 2.49 14.90 -11.73
CA GLU A 118 3.43 15.44 -10.75
C GLU A 118 3.85 14.32 -9.80
N PHE A 119 5.17 14.15 -9.61
CA PHE A 119 5.73 13.12 -8.73
C PHE A 119 6.31 13.74 -7.48
N LEU A 120 6.10 13.04 -6.36
CA LEU A 120 6.71 13.33 -5.09
C LEU A 120 7.82 12.30 -4.83
N GLN A 121 9.00 12.78 -4.50
CA GLN A 121 10.20 11.98 -4.20
C GLN A 121 11.06 12.74 -3.18
N TRP A 122 11.73 12.01 -2.30
CA TRP A 122 12.58 12.60 -1.28
C TRP A 122 13.89 11.81 -1.13
N ASP A 123 14.96 12.51 -0.76
CA ASP A 123 16.11 11.90 -0.11
C ASP A 123 15.68 11.52 1.31
N LEU A 124 16.04 10.32 1.74
CA LEU A 124 15.66 9.79 3.05
C LEU A 124 16.87 9.20 3.74
N GLU A 125 17.00 9.49 5.02
CA GLU A 125 17.98 8.87 5.91
C GLU A 125 17.35 7.77 6.77
N VAL A 126 18.17 6.96 7.43
CA VAL A 126 17.68 5.94 8.38
C VAL A 126 16.97 6.64 9.55
N GLY A 127 15.73 6.27 9.77
CA GLY A 127 14.85 6.90 10.75
C GLY A 127 13.75 7.76 10.13
N ASP A 128 13.92 8.16 8.87
CA ASP A 128 12.85 8.80 8.11
C ASP A 128 11.79 7.79 7.69
N CYS A 129 10.59 8.28 7.41
CA CYS A 129 9.50 7.48 6.89
C CYS A 129 8.53 8.34 6.07
N ILE A 130 7.80 7.69 5.18
CA ILE A 130 6.75 8.34 4.38
C ILE A 130 5.41 7.71 4.71
N TYR A 131 4.45 8.55 5.10
CA TYR A 131 3.04 8.17 5.22
C TYR A 131 2.28 8.58 3.97
N PHE A 132 1.43 7.68 3.45
CA PHE A 132 0.56 7.97 2.33
C PHE A 132 -0.76 7.18 2.41
N ASP A 133 -1.81 7.71 1.79
CA ASP A 133 -3.10 7.01 1.68
C ASP A 133 -2.92 5.72 0.86
N ILE A 134 -3.55 4.65 1.28
CA ILE A 134 -3.45 3.32 0.65
C ILE A 134 -3.87 3.32 -0.84
N ARG A 135 -4.58 4.35 -1.30
CA ARG A 135 -5.01 4.55 -2.69
C ARG A 135 -4.00 5.35 -3.52
N THR A 136 -2.92 5.84 -2.92
CA THR A 136 -1.92 6.62 -3.66
C THR A 136 -1.18 5.72 -4.63
N LEU A 137 -1.20 6.08 -5.92
CA LEU A 137 -0.37 5.41 -6.93
C LEU A 137 1.11 5.69 -6.66
N HIS A 138 1.88 4.61 -6.58
CA HIS A 138 3.32 4.69 -6.36
C HIS A 138 4.05 3.56 -7.07
N GLY A 139 5.33 3.77 -7.36
CA GLY A 139 6.13 2.79 -8.10
C GLY A 139 7.53 3.32 -8.41
N GLY A 140 8.29 2.56 -9.19
CA GLY A 140 9.61 2.97 -9.65
C GLY A 140 9.52 3.88 -10.87
N LEU A 141 10.00 5.11 -10.74
CA LEU A 141 10.04 6.06 -11.86
C LEU A 141 11.35 5.95 -12.66
N ASN A 142 12.45 5.69 -11.98
CA ASN A 142 13.79 5.66 -12.54
C ASN A 142 14.37 4.24 -12.51
N SER A 143 15.00 3.83 -13.61
CA SER A 143 15.64 2.52 -13.74
C SER A 143 17.02 2.49 -13.05
N VAL A 144 17.07 2.74 -11.77
CA VAL A 144 18.33 2.68 -11.03
C VAL A 144 18.56 1.26 -10.52
N THR A 145 19.73 0.72 -10.88
CA THR A 145 20.18 -0.59 -10.39
C THR A 145 20.88 -0.39 -9.04
N PRO A 146 20.42 -1.00 -7.95
CA PRO A 146 21.05 -0.84 -6.65
C PRO A 146 22.46 -1.43 -6.67
N LYS A 147 23.43 -0.70 -6.09
CA LYS A 147 24.83 -1.15 -5.96
C LYS A 147 25.05 -2.09 -4.77
N LYS A 148 24.12 -2.12 -3.85
CA LYS A 148 24.08 -2.99 -2.65
C LYS A 148 22.66 -3.46 -2.42
N ASP A 149 22.49 -4.47 -1.61
CA ASP A 149 21.19 -4.92 -1.15
C ASP A 149 20.45 -3.79 -0.44
N VAL A 150 19.16 -3.67 -0.68
CA VAL A 150 18.31 -2.64 -0.06
C VAL A 150 17.07 -3.25 0.54
N HIS A 151 16.73 -2.78 1.75
CA HIS A 151 15.64 -3.27 2.55
C HIS A 151 14.63 -2.14 2.83
N ARG A 152 13.37 -2.51 2.82
CA ARG A 152 12.27 -1.61 3.11
C ARG A 152 11.26 -2.32 3.99
N TYR A 153 10.71 -1.59 4.93
CA TYR A 153 9.64 -2.09 5.77
C TYR A 153 8.41 -1.23 5.58
N THR A 154 7.26 -1.87 5.48
CA THR A 154 5.99 -1.14 5.34
C THR A 154 4.99 -1.63 6.37
N LEU A 155 4.22 -0.68 6.89
CA LEU A 155 3.08 -0.94 7.77
C LEU A 155 1.84 -0.38 7.12
N ARG A 156 0.77 -1.16 7.12
CA ARG A 156 -0.55 -0.69 6.73
C ARG A 156 -1.42 -0.61 7.95
N MET A 157 -2.00 0.54 8.16
CA MET A 157 -2.79 0.85 9.34
C MET A 157 -4.16 1.35 8.94
N ALA A 158 -5.19 0.89 9.61
CA ALA A 158 -6.57 1.23 9.36
C ALA A 158 -7.18 2.02 10.51
N LYS A 159 -7.97 3.02 10.15
CA LYS A 159 -8.88 3.72 11.06
C LYS A 159 -9.99 2.78 11.53
N GLU A 160 -10.59 3.05 12.68
CA GLU A 160 -11.82 2.40 13.14
C GLU A 160 -12.90 2.41 12.05
N ASN A 161 -13.79 1.43 12.08
CA ASN A 161 -14.85 1.22 11.06
C ASN A 161 -14.37 0.85 9.66
N SER A 162 -13.06 0.60 9.47
CA SER A 162 -12.59 -0.05 8.25
C SER A 162 -12.98 -1.53 8.25
N LYS A 163 -13.36 -2.07 7.09
CA LYS A 163 -14.03 -3.37 7.01
C LYS A 163 -13.35 -4.32 6.04
N ILE A 164 -13.58 -5.61 6.26
CA ILE A 164 -13.32 -6.67 5.29
C ILE A 164 -14.43 -6.61 4.24
N ILE A 165 -14.07 -6.37 2.98
CA ILE A 165 -15.02 -6.33 1.86
C ILE A 165 -14.45 -7.17 0.72
N TYR A 166 -15.00 -8.33 0.50
CA TYR A 166 -14.57 -9.22 -0.58
C TYR A 166 -14.80 -8.57 -1.94
N ARG A 167 -13.72 -8.37 -2.69
CA ARG A 167 -13.72 -7.63 -3.96
C ARG A 167 -13.75 -8.58 -5.15
N GLY A 168 -12.69 -9.32 -5.34
CA GLY A 168 -12.51 -10.23 -6.46
C GLY A 168 -11.78 -11.50 -6.02
N ASP A 169 -11.40 -12.31 -7.00
CA ASP A 169 -10.75 -13.59 -6.72
C ASP A 169 -9.25 -13.51 -6.42
N TRP A 170 -8.67 -12.34 -6.58
CA TRP A 170 -7.22 -12.14 -6.42
C TRP A 170 -6.70 -12.19 -4.98
N ALA A 171 -7.58 -12.01 -3.98
CA ALA A 171 -7.23 -12.06 -2.55
C ALA A 171 -7.73 -13.36 -1.88
N ARG A 172 -7.85 -14.45 -2.64
CA ARG A 172 -8.39 -15.72 -2.11
C ARG A 172 -7.58 -16.32 -0.98
N GLU A 173 -6.25 -16.23 -1.06
CA GLU A 173 -5.37 -16.81 -0.04
C GLU A 173 -5.52 -16.06 1.29
N GLU A 174 -5.47 -14.73 1.26
CA GLU A 174 -5.68 -13.90 2.45
C GLU A 174 -7.10 -14.07 3.00
N ARG A 175 -8.10 -14.21 2.11
CA ARG A 175 -9.49 -14.47 2.50
C ARG A 175 -9.61 -15.77 3.26
N ALA A 176 -9.03 -16.86 2.76
CA ALA A 176 -9.04 -18.16 3.43
C ALA A 176 -8.40 -18.10 4.82
N ILE A 177 -7.32 -17.32 4.99
CA ILE A 177 -6.68 -17.10 6.28
C ILE A 177 -7.62 -16.33 7.21
N MET A 178 -8.27 -15.26 6.75
CA MET A 178 -9.25 -14.51 7.55
C MET A 178 -10.42 -15.38 7.98
N GLU A 179 -11.01 -16.11 7.06
CA GLU A 179 -12.14 -17.02 7.34
C GLU A 179 -11.76 -18.14 8.32
N GLY A 180 -10.55 -18.70 8.17
CA GLY A 180 -10.00 -19.69 9.11
C GLY A 180 -9.79 -19.15 10.52
N ASN A 181 -9.68 -17.82 10.68
CA ASN A 181 -9.64 -17.13 11.98
C ASN A 181 -10.99 -16.55 12.42
N GLY A 182 -12.09 -16.91 11.75
CA GLY A 182 -13.45 -16.56 12.13
C GLY A 182 -13.95 -15.21 11.61
N TYR A 183 -13.20 -14.55 10.72
CA TYR A 183 -13.64 -13.31 10.06
C TYR A 183 -14.46 -13.60 8.81
N LYS A 184 -15.31 -12.68 8.45
CA LYS A 184 -16.17 -12.76 7.27
C LYS A 184 -16.33 -11.39 6.58
N ASN A 185 -16.89 -11.42 5.40
CA ASN A 185 -17.22 -10.20 4.66
C ASN A 185 -18.15 -9.29 5.49
N GLY A 186 -17.76 -8.04 5.64
CA GLY A 186 -18.46 -7.01 6.42
C GLY A 186 -17.95 -6.82 7.84
N ASP A 187 -17.11 -7.70 8.35
CA ASP A 187 -16.50 -7.54 9.68
C ASP A 187 -15.52 -6.36 9.71
N ASP A 188 -15.36 -5.78 10.89
CA ASP A 188 -14.40 -4.71 11.12
C ASP A 188 -12.95 -5.26 11.08
N LEU A 189 -12.03 -4.45 10.57
CA LEU A 189 -10.59 -4.71 10.66
C LEU A 189 -10.11 -4.48 12.09
N SER A 190 -10.47 -5.39 12.99
CA SER A 190 -10.17 -5.32 14.41
C SER A 190 -9.98 -6.72 15.03
N GLY A 191 -9.53 -6.79 16.26
CA GLY A 191 -9.35 -8.06 16.97
C GLY A 191 -7.98 -8.70 16.77
N LYS A 192 -7.91 -10.03 16.90
CA LYS A 192 -6.64 -10.75 17.00
C LYS A 192 -5.75 -10.59 15.77
N MET A 193 -6.34 -10.67 14.55
CA MET A 193 -5.57 -10.50 13.31
C MET A 193 -5.24 -9.04 13.00
N PHE A 194 -6.04 -8.12 13.52
CA PHE A 194 -5.91 -6.68 13.29
C PHE A 194 -5.78 -5.95 14.63
N PRO A 195 -4.63 -6.15 15.34
CA PRO A 195 -4.47 -5.66 16.70
C PRO A 195 -4.50 -4.12 16.76
N THR A 196 -5.08 -3.59 17.82
CA THR A 196 -5.09 -2.15 18.09
C THR A 196 -3.68 -1.69 18.44
N LEU A 197 -3.19 -0.71 17.69
CA LEU A 197 -1.89 -0.06 17.91
C LEU A 197 -2.03 1.24 18.72
N PHE A 198 -3.17 1.93 18.56
CA PHE A 198 -3.47 3.19 19.23
C PHE A 198 -4.98 3.32 19.46
N GLU A 199 -5.35 3.83 20.62
CA GLU A 199 -6.71 4.22 20.94
C GLU A 199 -6.67 5.50 21.80
N LYS A 200 -7.43 6.50 21.38
CA LYS A 200 -7.52 7.77 22.09
C LYS A 200 -8.38 7.55 23.35
N SER A 201 -7.79 7.83 24.48
CA SER A 201 -8.48 7.88 25.77
C SER A 201 -9.52 9.00 25.84
#